data_5381949dea9d3f10b14b2766ec96a012
#
_entry.id   5381949dea9d3f10b14b2766ec96a012
#
_cell.length_a   1.000
_cell.length_b   1.000
_cell.length_c   1.000
_cell.angle_alpha   90.00
_cell.angle_beta   90.00
_cell.angle_gamma   90.00
#
_symmetry.space_group_name_H-M   'P 1'
#
loop_
_entity.id
_entity.type
_entity.pdbx_description
1 polymer ?
#
loop_
_entity_poly.entity_id
_entity_poly.type
_entity_poly.pdbx_seq_one_letter_code
_entity_poly.pdbx_strand_id
1 'polypeptide(L)'
;YEEMKNESSFDPKFSMKYKFNDSLTLRFSRGSAFSAPSMAQMFSSQINLGSVRDVDDSVFVRQASIGNPDLKPSTSSNQNFGLIFQKDSYKISIDYWEVDYEDRIEVESAQALLTQDPFGPSITRNEFGDLIGVTTTYFNEENTKISGTDFQFDYIFELNNYSPINLRVKGTIFDEFLTPHITTCLLYTSPSPRDITP
;
A
#
# COMPACT_ATOMS: atom_id res chain seq x y z
N TYR A 1 26.62 -13.90 -16.49
CA TYR A 1 25.73 -14.65 -15.57
C TYR A 1 26.34 -14.53 -14.19
N GLU A 2 26.09 -13.42 -13.52
CA GLU A 2 26.40 -13.32 -12.09
C GLU A 2 25.28 -14.05 -11.33
N GLU A 3 25.67 -14.82 -10.35
CA GLU A 3 24.82 -15.63 -9.48
C GLU A 3 23.74 -14.75 -8.88
N MET A 4 22.49 -15.00 -9.23
CA MET A 4 21.38 -14.57 -8.38
C MET A 4 21.63 -15.21 -7.03
N LYS A 5 21.96 -14.40 -6.01
CA LYS A 5 22.03 -14.86 -4.63
C LYS A 5 20.74 -15.63 -4.37
N ASN A 6 20.89 -16.89 -4.01
CA ASN A 6 19.78 -17.74 -3.56
C ASN A 6 19.31 -17.19 -2.20
N GLU A 7 18.51 -16.14 -2.24
CA GLU A 7 17.85 -15.62 -1.04
C GLU A 7 16.67 -16.53 -0.74
N SER A 8 16.77 -17.27 0.34
CA SER A 8 15.67 -18.06 0.87
C SER A 8 15.04 -17.32 2.03
N SER A 9 13.72 -17.21 2.03
CA SER A 9 12.96 -16.65 3.14
C SER A 9 12.22 -17.74 3.89
N PHE A 10 12.09 -17.56 5.19
CA PHE A 10 11.21 -18.35 6.04
C PHE A 10 10.13 -17.44 6.59
N ASP A 11 8.91 -17.59 6.09
CA ASP A 11 7.77 -16.71 6.38
C ASP A 11 6.71 -17.45 7.20
N PRO A 12 6.91 -17.54 8.54
CA PRO A 12 5.96 -18.24 9.39
C PRO A 12 4.64 -17.50 9.52
N LYS A 13 3.56 -18.27 9.59
CA LYS A 13 2.23 -17.75 9.88
C LYS A 13 1.62 -18.51 11.06
N PHE A 14 1.20 -17.75 12.05
CA PHE A 14 0.42 -18.27 13.17
C PHE A 14 -1.01 -17.76 13.08
N SER A 15 -1.99 -18.63 13.35
CA SER A 15 -3.41 -18.25 13.39
C SER A 15 -4.11 -18.99 14.51
N MET A 16 -4.94 -18.27 15.26
CA MET A 16 -5.74 -18.79 16.37
C MET A 16 -7.18 -18.34 16.21
N LYS A 17 -8.10 -19.26 16.48
CA LYS A 17 -9.53 -18.96 16.59
C LYS A 17 -10.03 -19.60 17.88
N TYR A 18 -10.65 -18.78 18.74
CA TYR A 18 -11.17 -19.21 20.02
C TYR A 18 -12.65 -18.87 20.13
N LYS A 19 -13.49 -19.88 20.38
CA LYS A 19 -14.91 -19.72 20.64
C LYS A 19 -15.14 -19.63 22.15
N PHE A 20 -15.57 -18.46 22.62
CA PHE A 20 -15.97 -18.28 24.01
C PHE A 20 -17.29 -18.99 24.32
N ASN A 21 -18.24 -18.88 23.37
CA ASN A 21 -19.55 -19.52 23.42
C ASN A 21 -20.08 -19.64 21.96
N ASP A 22 -21.33 -20.05 21.81
CA ASP A 22 -21.95 -20.23 20.49
C ASP A 22 -22.09 -18.91 19.71
N SER A 23 -22.08 -17.77 20.39
CA SER A 23 -22.28 -16.46 19.78
C SER A 23 -20.99 -15.66 19.62
N LEU A 24 -19.96 -15.88 20.45
CA LEU A 24 -18.76 -15.04 20.50
C LEU A 24 -17.51 -15.81 20.12
N THR A 25 -16.80 -15.31 19.10
CA THR A 25 -15.55 -15.88 18.63
C THR A 25 -14.48 -14.79 18.52
N LEU A 26 -13.30 -15.08 19.04
CA LEU A 26 -12.09 -14.31 18.84
C LEU A 26 -11.25 -14.95 17.73
N ARG A 27 -10.56 -14.13 16.95
CA ARG A 27 -9.54 -14.57 15.99
C ARG A 27 -8.30 -13.71 16.10
N PHE A 28 -7.16 -14.34 15.93
CA PHE A 28 -5.86 -13.67 15.88
C PHE A 28 -5.04 -14.32 14.79
N SER A 29 -4.31 -13.53 14.05
CA SER A 29 -3.26 -14.05 13.17
C SER A 29 -2.07 -13.10 13.12
N ARG A 30 -0.89 -13.68 12.98
CA ARG A 30 0.35 -12.97 12.73
C ARG A 30 1.18 -13.76 11.73
N GLY A 31 1.80 -13.06 10.78
CA GLY A 31 2.66 -13.68 9.78
C GLY A 31 3.62 -12.71 9.19
N SER A 32 4.65 -13.23 8.53
CA SER A 32 5.56 -12.47 7.67
C SER A 32 5.31 -12.81 6.21
N ALA A 33 5.79 -11.97 5.33
CA ALA A 33 5.84 -12.22 3.90
C ALA A 33 7.11 -11.58 3.32
N PHE A 34 7.56 -12.13 2.21
CA PHE A 34 8.76 -11.73 1.50
C PHE A 34 8.44 -11.56 0.02
N SER A 35 9.07 -10.56 -0.61
CA SER A 35 8.95 -10.33 -2.04
C SER A 35 10.31 -9.92 -2.62
N ALA A 36 10.88 -10.77 -3.47
CA ALA A 36 12.10 -10.43 -4.18
C ALA A 36 11.83 -9.39 -5.28
N PRO A 37 12.81 -8.51 -5.58
CA PRO A 37 12.71 -7.61 -6.72
C PRO A 37 12.53 -8.40 -8.03
N SER A 38 11.66 -7.92 -8.90
CA SER A 38 11.52 -8.52 -10.22
C SER A 38 12.71 -8.15 -11.12
N MET A 39 13.00 -9.00 -12.13
CA MET A 39 14.02 -8.70 -13.13
C MET A 39 13.78 -7.37 -13.85
N ALA A 40 12.51 -6.99 -14.02
CA ALA A 40 12.16 -5.70 -14.62
C ALA A 40 12.54 -4.52 -13.73
N GLN A 41 12.32 -4.62 -12.42
CA GLN A 41 12.69 -3.59 -11.46
C GLN A 41 14.20 -3.45 -11.30
N MET A 42 14.94 -4.53 -11.49
CA MET A 42 16.40 -4.52 -11.37
C MET A 42 17.11 -4.09 -12.67
N PHE A 43 16.67 -4.54 -13.83
CA PHE A 43 17.49 -4.46 -15.04
C PHE A 43 16.80 -3.86 -16.27
N SER A 44 15.51 -3.53 -16.18
CA SER A 44 14.78 -2.97 -17.32
C SER A 44 14.57 -1.47 -17.17
N SER A 45 14.55 -0.76 -18.31
CA SER A 45 14.08 0.61 -18.38
C SER A 45 12.68 0.63 -18.99
N GLN A 46 11.76 1.31 -18.36
CA GLN A 46 10.41 1.51 -18.87
C GLN A 46 10.18 2.98 -19.19
N ILE A 47 9.52 3.25 -20.30
CA ILE A 47 9.21 4.61 -20.73
C ILE A 47 7.72 4.73 -20.86
N ASN A 48 7.16 5.69 -20.11
CA ASN A 48 5.75 6.03 -20.13
C ASN A 48 5.59 7.52 -20.44
N LEU A 49 4.41 7.93 -20.86
CA LEU A 49 4.01 9.33 -20.89
C LEU A 49 3.19 9.61 -19.63
N GLY A 50 3.55 10.63 -18.90
CA GLY A 50 2.86 11.03 -17.69
C GLY A 50 2.73 12.54 -17.59
N SER A 51 1.70 13.01 -16.89
CA SER A 51 1.51 14.42 -16.58
C SER A 51 2.27 14.78 -15.32
N VAL A 52 2.99 15.89 -15.36
CA VAL A 52 3.61 16.54 -14.20
C VAL A 52 3.28 18.04 -14.25
N ARG A 53 3.30 18.69 -13.09
CA ARG A 53 3.14 20.14 -13.00
C ARG A 53 4.52 20.79 -13.00
N ASP A 54 4.82 21.56 -14.06
CA ASP A 54 6.02 22.37 -14.17
C ASP A 54 5.63 23.84 -13.97
N VAL A 55 6.08 24.44 -12.85
CA VAL A 55 5.67 25.78 -12.40
C VAL A 55 4.15 25.88 -12.26
N ASP A 56 3.45 26.49 -13.20
CA ASP A 56 2.01 26.72 -13.16
C ASP A 56 1.21 25.81 -14.12
N ASP A 57 1.89 25.13 -15.05
CA ASP A 57 1.27 24.35 -16.12
C ASP A 57 1.44 22.84 -15.92
N SER A 58 0.39 22.08 -16.29
CA SER A 58 0.47 20.63 -16.39
C SER A 58 0.96 20.23 -17.77
N VAL A 59 2.11 19.58 -17.83
CA VAL A 59 2.73 19.15 -19.07
C VAL A 59 2.83 17.62 -19.15
N PHE A 60 2.61 17.07 -20.33
CA PHE A 60 2.84 15.65 -20.61
C PHE A 60 4.28 15.45 -21.04
N VAL A 61 5.01 14.66 -20.27
CA VAL A 61 6.43 14.42 -20.51
C VAL A 61 6.73 12.92 -20.54
N ARG A 62 7.87 12.62 -21.15
CA ARG A 62 8.44 11.28 -21.10
C ARG A 62 8.94 10.99 -19.69
N GLN A 63 8.40 9.94 -19.05
CA GLN A 63 8.88 9.44 -17.77
C GLN A 63 9.62 8.13 -18.01
N ALA A 64 10.93 8.13 -17.79
CA ALA A 64 11.79 6.97 -17.94
C ALA A 64 12.10 6.41 -16.55
N SER A 65 11.57 5.22 -16.22
CA SER A 65 11.94 4.51 -14.99
C SER A 65 13.07 3.55 -15.27
N ILE A 66 14.21 3.75 -14.61
CA ILE A 66 15.42 2.94 -14.76
C ILE A 66 15.45 1.89 -13.65
N GLY A 67 15.76 0.65 -14.01
CA GLY A 67 15.95 -0.43 -13.06
C GLY A 67 17.16 -0.20 -12.16
N ASN A 68 17.08 -0.74 -10.94
CA ASN A 68 18.14 -0.64 -9.94
C ASN A 68 18.60 -2.05 -9.52
N PRO A 69 19.82 -2.47 -9.88
CA PRO A 69 20.34 -3.78 -9.53
C PRO A 69 20.66 -3.95 -8.04
N ASP A 70 20.73 -2.85 -7.28
CA ASP A 70 21.04 -2.85 -5.85
C ASP A 70 19.80 -2.99 -4.96
N LEU A 71 18.63 -3.24 -5.57
CA LEU A 71 17.39 -3.45 -4.83
C LEU A 71 17.49 -4.66 -3.89
N LYS A 72 17.06 -4.43 -2.66
CA LYS A 72 16.89 -5.47 -1.66
C LYS A 72 15.48 -6.07 -1.74
N PRO A 73 15.29 -7.31 -1.26
CA PRO A 73 13.96 -7.86 -1.08
C PRO A 73 13.13 -7.04 -0.10
N SER A 74 11.86 -6.90 -0.40
CA SER A 74 10.87 -6.31 0.50
C SER A 74 10.36 -7.36 1.46
N THR A 75 10.24 -7.03 2.72
CA THR A 75 9.63 -7.87 3.74
C THR A 75 8.42 -7.19 4.37
N SER A 76 7.51 -7.97 4.91
CA SER A 76 6.40 -7.43 5.69
C SER A 76 6.05 -8.30 6.88
N SER A 77 5.60 -7.66 7.95
CA SER A 77 4.95 -8.28 9.11
C SER A 77 3.51 -7.84 9.14
N ASN A 78 2.59 -8.80 9.25
CA ASN A 78 1.17 -8.51 9.35
C ASN A 78 0.58 -9.15 10.60
N GLN A 79 -0.34 -8.44 11.24
CA GLN A 79 -1.11 -8.94 12.36
C GLN A 79 -2.57 -8.54 12.22
N ASN A 80 -3.45 -9.43 12.67
CA ASN A 80 -4.88 -9.19 12.66
C ASN A 80 -5.47 -9.71 13.98
N PHE A 81 -6.36 -8.91 14.57
CA PHE A 81 -7.12 -9.26 15.75
C PHE A 81 -8.60 -9.00 15.49
N GLY A 82 -9.43 -10.03 15.56
CA GLY A 82 -10.84 -9.94 15.21
C GLY A 82 -11.78 -10.48 16.28
N LEU A 83 -12.93 -9.84 16.38
CA LEU A 83 -14.07 -10.23 17.19
C LEU A 83 -15.26 -10.51 16.29
N ILE A 84 -15.87 -11.67 16.45
CA ILE A 84 -17.09 -12.05 15.73
C ILE A 84 -18.17 -12.34 16.75
N PHE A 85 -19.28 -11.62 16.64
CA PHE A 85 -20.50 -11.90 17.38
C PHE A 85 -21.58 -12.35 16.39
N GLN A 86 -22.14 -13.52 16.62
CA GLN A 86 -23.18 -14.10 15.78
C GLN A 86 -24.29 -14.66 16.67
N LYS A 87 -25.52 -14.24 16.41
CA LYS A 87 -26.68 -14.77 17.11
C LYS A 87 -27.89 -14.71 16.18
N ASP A 88 -28.61 -15.84 16.07
CA ASP A 88 -29.79 -15.97 15.25
C ASP A 88 -29.57 -15.43 13.81
N SER A 89 -30.25 -14.37 13.44
CA SER A 89 -30.23 -13.79 12.10
C SER A 89 -29.15 -12.73 11.89
N TYR A 90 -28.34 -12.36 12.88
CA TYR A 90 -27.36 -11.30 12.71
C TYR A 90 -25.95 -11.74 13.07
N LYS A 91 -24.98 -11.16 12.37
CA LYS A 91 -23.55 -11.34 12.59
C LYS A 91 -22.85 -9.99 12.51
N ILE A 92 -22.03 -9.72 13.50
CA ILE A 92 -21.16 -8.54 13.56
C ILE A 92 -19.72 -9.04 13.59
N SER A 93 -18.84 -8.47 12.78
CA SER A 93 -17.40 -8.65 12.94
C SER A 93 -16.69 -7.31 12.95
N ILE A 94 -15.68 -7.23 13.82
CA ILE A 94 -14.76 -6.10 13.95
C ILE A 94 -13.38 -6.69 13.92
N ASP A 95 -12.52 -6.23 13.02
CA ASP A 95 -11.16 -6.71 12.83
C ASP A 95 -10.20 -5.53 12.77
N TYR A 96 -9.31 -5.46 13.73
CA TYR A 96 -8.14 -4.58 13.67
C TYR A 96 -7.03 -5.30 12.89
N TRP A 97 -6.39 -4.63 11.96
CA TRP A 97 -5.27 -5.13 11.22
C TRP A 97 -4.15 -4.10 11.13
N GLU A 98 -2.92 -4.60 11.09
CA GLU A 98 -1.71 -3.81 10.97
C GLU A 98 -0.75 -4.53 10.03
N VAL A 99 -0.09 -3.78 9.16
CA VAL A 99 0.94 -4.26 8.25
C VAL A 99 2.12 -3.29 8.32
N ASP A 100 3.28 -3.84 8.66
CA ASP A 100 4.56 -3.14 8.62
C ASP A 100 5.36 -3.67 7.42
N TYR A 101 5.80 -2.78 6.55
CA TYR A 101 6.69 -3.09 5.42
C TYR A 101 8.09 -2.56 5.71
N GLU A 102 9.09 -3.37 5.39
CA GLU A 102 10.50 -2.99 5.38
C GLU A 102 11.03 -3.14 3.95
N ASP A 103 11.88 -2.20 3.54
CA ASP A 103 12.50 -2.20 2.20
C ASP A 103 11.50 -2.34 1.04
N ARG A 104 10.33 -1.71 1.13
CA ARG A 104 9.30 -1.75 0.09
C ARG A 104 9.85 -1.20 -1.22
N ILE A 105 9.72 -1.96 -2.32
CA ILE A 105 10.24 -1.53 -3.61
C ILE A 105 9.25 -0.58 -4.26
N GLU A 106 9.71 0.66 -4.45
CA GLU A 106 8.94 1.74 -5.05
C GLU A 106 9.73 2.40 -6.20
N VAL A 107 9.05 3.23 -6.97
CA VAL A 107 9.65 4.08 -7.99
C VAL A 107 9.58 5.53 -7.56
N GLU A 108 10.63 6.29 -7.77
CA GLU A 108 10.65 7.72 -7.46
C GLU A 108 9.50 8.47 -8.14
N SER A 109 8.93 9.42 -7.43
CA SER A 109 7.90 10.29 -7.99
C SER A 109 8.50 11.34 -8.92
N ALA A 110 8.14 11.30 -10.21
CA ALA A 110 8.57 12.30 -11.17
C ALA A 110 8.22 13.73 -10.74
N GLN A 111 7.03 13.92 -10.13
CA GLN A 111 6.63 15.22 -9.60
C GLN A 111 7.48 15.65 -8.42
N ALA A 112 7.81 14.72 -7.54
CA ALA A 112 8.64 15.03 -6.37
C ALA A 112 10.06 15.44 -6.78
N LEU A 113 10.68 14.72 -7.71
CA LEU A 113 12.00 15.07 -8.26
C LEU A 113 12.00 16.45 -8.91
N LEU A 114 10.97 16.73 -9.72
CA LEU A 114 10.83 18.04 -10.37
C LEU A 114 10.63 19.18 -9.35
N THR A 115 9.89 18.94 -8.28
CA THR A 115 9.63 19.94 -7.23
C THR A 115 10.88 20.21 -6.39
N GLN A 116 11.67 19.15 -6.12
CA GLN A 116 12.89 19.23 -5.32
C GLN A 116 14.01 19.96 -6.04
N ASP A 117 14.25 19.60 -7.30
CA ASP A 117 15.27 20.22 -8.14
C ASP A 117 14.81 20.28 -9.60
N PRO A 118 14.18 21.42 -10.01
CA PRO A 118 13.64 21.59 -11.35
C PRO A 118 14.68 21.53 -12.50
N PHE A 119 15.95 21.59 -12.16
CA PHE A 119 17.08 21.55 -13.09
C PHE A 119 18.09 20.44 -12.78
N GLY A 120 17.71 19.53 -11.89
CA GLY A 120 18.53 18.40 -11.45
C GLY A 120 18.81 17.39 -12.55
N PRO A 121 19.72 16.42 -12.29
CA PRO A 121 20.16 15.45 -13.29
C PRO A 121 19.04 14.51 -13.77
N SER A 122 18.00 14.37 -13.01
CA SER A 122 16.80 13.56 -13.35
C SER A 122 15.83 14.30 -14.28
N ILE A 123 16.03 15.59 -14.50
CA ILE A 123 15.15 16.47 -15.27
C ILE A 123 15.75 16.78 -16.61
N THR A 124 15.01 16.55 -17.68
CA THR A 124 15.44 16.86 -19.05
C THR A 124 14.60 18.00 -19.60
N ARG A 125 15.28 19.09 -19.99
CA ARG A 125 14.68 20.25 -20.66
C ARG A 125 15.24 20.44 -22.05
N ASN A 126 14.47 21.04 -22.95
CA ASN A 126 14.94 21.42 -24.28
C ASN A 126 15.74 22.75 -24.24
N GLU A 127 16.22 23.18 -25.40
CA GLU A 127 17.00 24.43 -25.56
C GLU A 127 16.19 25.70 -25.20
N PHE A 128 14.87 25.61 -25.19
CA PHE A 128 13.96 26.70 -24.80
C PHE A 128 13.62 26.69 -23.31
N GLY A 129 14.08 25.67 -22.55
CA GLY A 129 13.81 25.51 -21.14
C GLY A 129 12.55 24.68 -20.83
N ASP A 130 11.80 24.21 -21.86
CA ASP A 130 10.60 23.43 -21.65
C ASP A 130 10.95 22.03 -21.12
N LEU A 131 10.16 21.54 -20.19
CA LEU A 131 10.29 20.20 -19.63
C LEU A 131 9.88 19.14 -20.68
N ILE A 132 10.78 18.24 -21.02
CA ILE A 132 10.56 17.17 -22.01
C ILE A 132 10.67 15.76 -21.43
N GLY A 133 11.26 15.61 -20.26
CA GLY A 133 11.40 14.30 -19.64
C GLY A 133 11.79 14.34 -18.17
N VAL A 134 11.43 13.26 -17.45
CA VAL A 134 11.89 12.99 -16.10
C VAL A 134 12.37 11.55 -16.03
N THR A 135 13.54 11.35 -15.45
CA THR A 135 14.10 10.02 -15.20
C THR A 135 13.92 9.68 -13.72
N THR A 136 13.31 8.53 -13.45
CA THR A 136 13.08 8.00 -12.12
C THR A 136 13.81 6.68 -11.94
N THR A 137 14.09 6.30 -10.71
CA THR A 137 14.79 5.05 -10.38
C THR A 137 13.96 4.26 -9.36
N TYR A 138 14.07 2.94 -9.39
CA TYR A 138 13.53 2.08 -8.33
C TYR A 138 14.43 2.13 -7.11
N PHE A 139 13.83 2.10 -5.94
CA PHE A 139 14.55 2.13 -4.66
C PHE A 139 13.77 1.32 -3.62
N ASN A 140 14.45 1.00 -2.51
CA ASN A 140 13.80 0.45 -1.33
C ASN A 140 13.37 1.61 -0.42
N GLU A 141 12.08 1.75 -0.23
CA GLU A 141 11.49 2.69 0.72
C GLU A 141 11.71 2.17 2.14
N GLU A 142 12.09 3.04 3.05
CA GLU A 142 12.18 2.72 4.47
C GLU A 142 10.80 2.28 5.01
N ASN A 143 10.69 2.03 6.28
CA ASN A 143 9.51 1.45 6.91
C ASN A 143 8.19 2.15 6.54
N THR A 144 7.25 1.39 5.99
CA THR A 144 5.87 1.82 5.76
C THR A 144 4.96 1.06 6.70
N LYS A 145 4.17 1.79 7.48
CA LYS A 145 3.19 1.20 8.39
C LYS A 145 1.78 1.57 7.98
N ILE A 146 0.91 0.57 7.90
CA ILE A 146 -0.50 0.74 7.58
C ILE A 146 -1.32 -0.02 8.59
N SER A 147 -2.30 0.64 9.21
CA SER A 147 -3.23 -0.02 10.12
C SER A 147 -4.66 0.47 9.91
N GLY A 148 -5.61 -0.36 10.31
CA GLY A 148 -7.01 -0.01 10.21
C GLY A 148 -7.92 -0.99 10.90
N THR A 149 -9.19 -0.63 10.90
CA THR A 149 -10.26 -1.41 11.49
C THR A 149 -11.35 -1.67 10.47
N ASP A 150 -11.61 -2.95 10.21
CA ASP A 150 -12.74 -3.39 9.38
C ASP A 150 -13.93 -3.70 10.23
N PHE A 151 -15.11 -3.30 9.80
CA PHE A 151 -16.36 -3.71 10.41
C PHE A 151 -17.30 -4.30 9.35
N GLN A 152 -18.04 -5.31 9.75
CA GLN A 152 -19.08 -5.92 8.93
C GLN A 152 -20.30 -6.25 9.81
N PHE A 153 -21.48 -5.91 9.29
CA PHE A 153 -22.76 -6.28 9.84
C PHE A 153 -23.56 -7.04 8.80
N ASP A 154 -23.97 -8.25 9.11
CA ASP A 154 -24.87 -9.07 8.29
C ASP A 154 -26.17 -9.29 9.05
N TYR A 155 -27.30 -9.16 8.37
CA TYR A 155 -28.61 -9.46 8.90
C TYR A 155 -29.47 -10.21 7.88
N ILE A 156 -30.13 -11.27 8.32
CA ILE A 156 -31.04 -12.08 7.50
C ILE A 156 -32.47 -11.81 7.95
N PHE A 157 -33.25 -11.20 7.06
CA PHE A 157 -34.69 -11.01 7.25
C PHE A 157 -35.40 -12.26 6.75
N GLU A 158 -36.00 -13.02 7.65
CA GLU A 158 -36.88 -14.13 7.27
C GLU A 158 -38.30 -13.58 7.01
N LEU A 159 -38.76 -13.72 5.78
CA LEU A 159 -40.09 -13.30 5.36
C LEU A 159 -40.97 -14.56 5.21
N ASN A 160 -42.04 -14.64 5.97
CA ASN A 160 -43.01 -15.73 5.80
C ASN A 160 -43.52 -15.79 4.34
N ASN A 161 -43.36 -16.94 3.69
CA ASN A 161 -43.71 -17.23 2.30
C ASN A 161 -42.89 -16.57 1.20
N TYR A 162 -41.78 -15.88 1.52
CA TYR A 162 -40.86 -15.29 0.54
C TYR A 162 -39.42 -15.72 0.81
N SER A 163 -38.56 -15.55 -0.19
CA SER A 163 -37.12 -15.76 -0.02
C SER A 163 -36.54 -14.79 1.02
N PRO A 164 -35.60 -15.20 1.87
CA PRO A 164 -34.98 -14.33 2.87
C PRO A 164 -34.23 -13.18 2.17
N ILE A 165 -34.27 -12.02 2.81
CA ILE A 165 -33.48 -10.85 2.38
C ILE A 165 -32.23 -10.78 3.24
N ASN A 166 -31.06 -10.71 2.59
CA ASN A 166 -29.77 -10.55 3.26
C ASN A 166 -29.31 -9.09 3.15
N LEU A 167 -29.22 -8.41 4.29
CA LEU A 167 -28.58 -7.09 4.38
C LEU A 167 -27.12 -7.28 4.80
N ARG A 168 -26.21 -6.65 4.09
CA ARG A 168 -24.78 -6.59 4.45
C ARG A 168 -24.26 -5.18 4.38
N VAL A 169 -23.66 -4.72 5.46
CA VAL A 169 -22.96 -3.44 5.56
C VAL A 169 -21.51 -3.73 5.90
N LYS A 170 -20.59 -3.12 5.17
CA LYS A 170 -19.14 -3.22 5.42
C LYS A 170 -18.51 -1.84 5.37
N GLY A 171 -17.46 -1.66 6.16
CA GLY A 171 -16.66 -0.45 6.11
C GLY A 171 -15.27 -0.71 6.67
N THR A 172 -14.33 0.13 6.28
CA THR A 172 -12.96 0.17 6.78
C THR A 172 -12.66 1.57 7.26
N ILE A 173 -12.06 1.68 8.43
CA ILE A 173 -11.50 2.91 8.97
C ILE A 173 -9.99 2.71 8.96
N PHE A 174 -9.25 3.57 8.25
CA PHE A 174 -7.80 3.60 8.34
C PHE A 174 -7.40 4.38 9.58
N ASP A 175 -6.58 3.77 10.43
CA ASP A 175 -6.11 4.38 11.67
C ASP A 175 -4.77 5.08 11.42
N GLU A 176 -3.89 4.46 10.62
CA GLU A 176 -2.56 4.96 10.33
C GLU A 176 -2.15 4.59 8.91
N PHE A 177 -1.51 5.53 8.23
CA PHE A 177 -0.80 5.30 6.98
C PHE A 177 0.48 6.15 7.00
N LEU A 178 1.56 5.54 7.48
CA LEU A 178 2.87 6.17 7.57
C LEU A 178 3.75 5.64 6.45
N THR A 179 4.19 6.52 5.57
CA THR A 179 5.18 6.22 4.56
C THR A 179 6.24 7.32 4.55
N PRO A 180 7.53 6.99 4.58
CA PRO A 180 8.58 7.98 4.47
C PRO A 180 8.54 8.60 3.07
N HIS A 181 8.58 9.92 3.01
CA HIS A 181 8.64 10.63 1.74
C HIS A 181 10.09 10.95 1.42
N ILE A 182 10.63 10.38 0.37
CA ILE A 182 12.06 10.40 0.02
C ILE A 182 12.59 11.80 -0.24
N THR A 183 11.74 12.67 -0.78
CA THR A 183 12.16 14.02 -1.16
C THR A 183 12.21 15.01 -0.02
N THR A 184 11.62 14.73 1.14
CA THR A 184 11.50 15.74 2.19
C THR A 184 11.85 15.27 3.59
N CYS A 185 12.16 13.98 3.82
CA CYS A 185 12.26 13.38 5.16
C CYS A 185 11.04 13.69 6.06
N LEU A 186 9.90 13.99 5.46
CA LEU A 186 8.67 14.24 6.17
C LEU A 186 7.79 13.00 6.06
N LEU A 187 7.36 12.52 7.20
CA LEU A 187 6.29 11.52 7.28
C LEU A 187 5.00 12.17 6.71
N TYR A 188 4.53 11.64 5.59
CA TYR A 188 3.27 12.06 5.03
C TYR A 188 2.15 11.23 5.67
N THR A 189 1.37 11.86 6.52
CA THR A 189 0.11 11.25 6.98
C THR A 189 -0.95 11.57 5.94
N SER A 190 -1.58 10.56 5.36
CA SER A 190 -2.76 10.77 4.53
C SER A 190 -3.82 11.51 5.36
N PRO A 191 -4.45 12.57 4.83
CA PRO A 191 -5.50 13.26 5.56
C PRO A 191 -6.60 12.25 5.89
N SER A 192 -6.97 12.20 7.18
CA SER A 192 -8.09 11.40 7.63
C SER A 192 -9.35 11.82 6.85
N PRO A 193 -10.27 10.89 6.53
CA PRO A 193 -11.58 11.25 5.96
C PRO A 193 -12.36 12.30 6.76
N ARG A 194 -11.94 12.59 7.99
CA ARG A 194 -12.51 13.65 8.85
C ARG A 194 -12.03 15.07 8.48
N ASP A 195 -10.95 15.19 7.70
CA ASP A 195 -10.38 16.50 7.32
C ASP A 195 -10.98 17.03 6.01
N ILE A 196 -11.94 16.32 5.41
CA ILE A 196 -12.72 16.75 4.27
C ILE A 196 -14.04 17.32 4.80
N THR A 197 -13.99 18.47 5.46
CA THR A 197 -15.16 19.31 5.66
C THR A 197 -15.08 20.52 4.74
N PRO A 198 -16.16 20.86 4.02
CA PRO A 198 -16.20 21.96 3.06
C PRO A 198 -16.05 23.32 3.73
#